data_590e6aab471f768143ae0597f789626a
#
_entry.id   590e6aab471f768143ae0597f789626a
#
_cell.length_a   1.000
_cell.length_b   1.000
_cell.length_c   1.000
_cell.angle_alpha   90.00
_cell.angle_beta   90.00
_cell.angle_gamma   90.00
#
_symmetry.space_group_name_H-M   'P 1'
#
loop_
_entity.id
_entity.type
_entity.pdbx_description
1 polymer ?
#
loop_
_entity_poly.entity_id
_entity_poly.type
_entity_poly.pdbx_seq_one_letter_code
_entity_poly.pdbx_strand_id
1 'polypeptide(L)'
;MGRHLDGIVLKRSWAGEISNVSVLVAIGVNQDGYRRILGICEGAKEDKSGWSNFLRHLKERGLKGVRLFITDACMGLVESLGEFYPEAKWQRCIVHFYRNVLSVVPTRLMLDVATMLKAIHASEDLGAAMEKAEAICIKLKGLKLKEAAKKIRESIGETFTYYAFPREHRVRIRTNNALERIMREIRRRTRVVGAFPDGHSALMLCAARLRHVAGTQWGSKRYLNMNLMRDQDINKALELAEAV
;
A
#
# COMPACT_ATOMS: atom_id res chain seq x y z
N MET A 1 4.71 10.56 -7.70
CA MET A 1 5.28 9.20 -7.55
C MET A 1 4.42 8.39 -6.60
N GLY A 2 4.90 7.22 -6.09
CA GLY A 2 4.11 6.31 -5.26
C GLY A 2 3.55 6.92 -3.97
N ARG A 3 2.30 6.60 -3.66
CA ARG A 3 1.58 6.99 -2.45
C ARG A 3 1.13 5.74 -1.71
N HIS A 4 1.28 5.75 -0.41
CA HIS A 4 0.85 4.67 0.46
C HIS A 4 -0.30 5.17 1.32
N LEU A 5 -1.36 4.41 1.37
CA LEU A 5 -2.55 4.67 2.18
C LEU A 5 -2.80 3.48 3.10
N ASP A 6 -3.17 3.75 4.34
CA ASP A 6 -3.50 2.73 5.33
C ASP A 6 -4.32 3.37 6.48
N GLY A 7 -5.06 2.55 7.21
CA GLY A 7 -5.81 2.92 8.40
C GLY A 7 -5.28 2.28 9.67
N ILE A 8 -5.54 2.90 10.79
CA ILE A 8 -5.30 2.33 12.12
C ILE A 8 -6.56 2.50 12.98
N VAL A 9 -7.03 1.41 13.54
CA VAL A 9 -8.15 1.42 14.49
C VAL A 9 -7.60 1.61 15.90
N LEU A 10 -8.12 2.61 16.60
CA LEU A 10 -7.82 2.94 17.99
C LEU A 10 -9.13 2.85 18.81
N LYS A 11 -9.02 2.88 20.12
CA LYS A 11 -10.17 2.87 21.02
C LYS A 11 -10.38 4.27 21.59
N ARG A 12 -11.64 4.71 21.61
CA ARG A 12 -12.10 5.85 22.41
C ARG A 12 -13.02 5.38 23.52
N SER A 13 -13.00 6.04 24.66
CA SER A 13 -13.90 5.81 25.77
C SER A 13 -14.60 7.12 26.14
N TRP A 14 -15.93 7.11 26.09
CA TRP A 14 -16.76 8.24 26.47
C TRP A 14 -17.98 7.74 27.26
N ALA A 15 -18.25 8.36 28.41
CA ALA A 15 -19.40 8.01 29.27
C ALA A 15 -19.52 6.52 29.60
N GLY A 16 -18.37 5.81 29.75
CA GLY A 16 -18.36 4.37 30.04
C GLY A 16 -18.48 3.46 28.79
N GLU A 17 -18.73 4.02 27.61
CA GLU A 17 -18.76 3.26 26.36
C GLU A 17 -17.42 3.28 25.65
N ILE A 18 -17.00 2.10 25.15
CA ILE A 18 -15.79 1.96 24.34
C ILE A 18 -16.19 1.76 22.89
N SER A 19 -15.74 2.64 22.02
CA SER A 19 -15.96 2.53 20.57
C SER A 19 -14.63 2.64 19.82
N ASN A 20 -14.62 2.13 18.58
CA ASN A 20 -13.48 2.23 17.70
C ASN A 20 -13.47 3.59 16.99
N VAL A 21 -12.27 4.15 16.83
CA VAL A 21 -11.99 5.29 15.96
C VAL A 21 -10.92 4.88 14.95
N SER A 22 -11.17 5.11 13.68
CA SER A 22 -10.19 4.87 12.63
C SER A 22 -9.41 6.15 12.35
N VAL A 23 -8.10 6.04 12.22
CA VAL A 23 -7.23 7.13 11.79
C VAL A 23 -6.60 6.72 10.46
N LEU A 24 -6.94 7.46 9.41
CA LEU A 24 -6.46 7.23 8.05
C LEU A 24 -5.19 8.05 7.82
N VAL A 25 -4.16 7.44 7.24
CA VAL A 25 -2.85 8.06 7.02
C VAL A 25 -2.42 7.90 5.58
N ALA A 26 -1.92 8.98 4.99
CA ALA A 26 -1.31 8.99 3.67
C ALA A 26 0.13 9.46 3.74
N ILE A 27 1.04 8.69 3.16
CA ILE A 27 2.42 9.10 2.92
C ILE A 27 2.74 9.02 1.43
N GLY A 28 3.77 9.73 0.99
CA GLY A 28 4.17 9.65 -0.40
C GLY A 28 5.62 10.03 -0.61
N VAL A 29 6.07 9.89 -1.85
CA VAL A 29 7.39 10.34 -2.29
C VAL A 29 7.20 11.55 -3.22
N ASN A 30 7.88 12.66 -2.90
CA ASN A 30 7.81 13.89 -3.71
C ASN A 30 8.64 13.78 -5.01
N GLN A 31 8.66 14.85 -5.80
CA GLN A 31 9.38 14.90 -7.08
C GLN A 31 10.91 14.79 -6.93
N ASP A 32 11.45 15.07 -5.76
CA ASP A 32 12.88 14.98 -5.47
C ASP A 32 13.28 13.63 -4.88
N GLY A 33 12.31 12.74 -4.66
CA GLY A 33 12.54 11.39 -4.15
C GLY A 33 12.49 11.25 -2.63
N TYR A 34 12.06 12.29 -1.90
CA TYR A 34 11.94 12.26 -0.43
C TYR A 34 10.55 11.86 0.01
N ARG A 35 10.47 11.16 1.14
CA ARG A 35 9.19 10.79 1.75
C ARG A 35 8.55 11.99 2.45
N ARG A 36 7.22 12.06 2.36
CA ARG A 36 6.40 13.11 2.98
C ARG A 36 5.16 12.50 3.60
N ILE A 37 4.74 13.03 4.74
CA ILE A 37 3.39 12.82 5.24
C ILE A 37 2.47 13.71 4.42
N LEU A 38 1.46 13.13 3.78
CA LEU A 38 0.53 13.84 2.92
C LEU A 38 -0.71 14.29 3.67
N GLY A 39 -1.18 13.45 4.57
CA GLY A 39 -2.37 13.74 5.37
C GLY A 39 -2.63 12.68 6.42
N ILE A 40 -3.45 13.07 7.37
CA ILE A 40 -4.03 12.25 8.41
C ILE A 40 -5.43 12.77 8.68
N CYS A 41 -6.40 11.90 8.85
CA CYS A 41 -7.74 12.27 9.31
C CYS A 41 -8.35 11.19 10.18
N GLU A 42 -9.35 11.59 10.96
CA GLU A 42 -10.27 10.67 11.61
C GLU A 42 -11.24 10.12 10.56
N GLY A 43 -11.44 8.80 10.54
CA GLY A 43 -12.48 8.12 9.76
C GLY A 43 -13.44 7.42 10.71
N ALA A 44 -14.72 7.48 10.45
CA ALA A 44 -15.71 6.74 11.24
C ALA A 44 -15.48 5.22 11.10
N LYS A 45 -15.14 4.78 9.88
CA LYS A 45 -14.79 3.40 9.53
C LYS A 45 -13.82 3.42 8.35
N GLU A 46 -13.14 2.29 8.10
CA GLU A 46 -12.34 2.07 6.87
C GLU A 46 -13.27 1.63 5.71
N ASP A 47 -14.36 2.37 5.49
CA ASP A 47 -15.31 2.14 4.41
C ASP A 47 -15.09 3.11 3.23
N LYS A 48 -15.87 2.93 2.16
CA LYS A 48 -15.77 3.75 0.96
C LYS A 48 -15.97 5.24 1.25
N SER A 49 -16.90 5.59 2.15
CA SER A 49 -17.21 6.99 2.51
C SER A 49 -16.01 7.65 3.21
N GLY A 50 -15.40 6.97 4.18
CA GLY A 50 -14.22 7.45 4.89
C GLY A 50 -13.04 7.69 3.94
N TRP A 51 -12.78 6.72 3.04
CA TRP A 51 -11.71 6.85 2.05
C TRP A 51 -11.99 7.95 1.02
N SER A 52 -13.21 8.06 0.50
CA SER A 52 -13.60 9.12 -0.44
C SER A 52 -13.41 10.51 0.16
N ASN A 53 -13.83 10.71 1.40
CA ASN A 53 -13.65 11.99 2.10
C ASN A 53 -12.15 12.30 2.31
N PHE A 54 -11.36 11.31 2.66
CA PHE A 54 -9.92 11.49 2.84
C PHE A 54 -9.21 11.82 1.51
N LEU A 55 -9.52 11.13 0.43
CA LEU A 55 -8.95 11.40 -0.89
C LEU A 55 -9.36 12.77 -1.42
N ARG A 56 -10.63 13.18 -1.21
CA ARG A 56 -11.10 14.53 -1.53
C ARG A 56 -10.28 15.58 -0.78
N HIS A 57 -10.13 15.42 0.53
CA HIS A 57 -9.31 16.30 1.34
C HIS A 57 -7.86 16.40 0.86
N LEU A 58 -7.23 15.29 0.48
CA LEU A 58 -5.88 15.30 -0.10
C LEU A 58 -5.84 16.07 -1.43
N LYS A 59 -6.86 15.92 -2.29
CA LYS A 59 -6.97 16.61 -3.58
C LYS A 59 -7.16 18.13 -3.39
N GLU A 60 -8.02 18.55 -2.47
CA GLU A 60 -8.24 19.96 -2.09
C GLU A 60 -6.96 20.60 -1.53
N ARG A 61 -6.15 19.85 -0.80
CA ARG A 61 -4.83 20.29 -0.33
C ARG A 61 -3.75 20.31 -1.41
N GLY A 62 -4.10 20.06 -2.67
CA GLY A 62 -3.21 20.15 -3.81
C GLY A 62 -2.46 18.85 -4.15
N LEU A 63 -2.86 17.69 -3.64
CA LEU A 63 -2.28 16.42 -4.08
C LEU A 63 -2.69 16.14 -5.53
N LYS A 64 -1.74 16.23 -6.45
CA LYS A 64 -1.90 16.00 -7.89
C LYS A 64 -0.71 15.23 -8.48
N GLY A 65 -0.86 14.74 -9.72
CA GLY A 65 0.20 14.03 -10.44
C GLY A 65 0.64 12.74 -9.74
N VAL A 66 -0.30 12.04 -9.11
CA VAL A 66 -0.03 10.76 -8.47
C VAL A 66 0.08 9.70 -9.56
N ARG A 67 1.19 8.96 -9.59
CA ARG A 67 1.45 7.92 -10.60
C ARG A 67 1.12 6.52 -10.11
N LEU A 68 1.17 6.30 -8.81
CA LEU A 68 0.97 4.99 -8.20
C LEU A 68 0.43 5.11 -6.78
N PHE A 69 -0.62 4.38 -6.48
CA PHE A 69 -1.06 4.09 -5.13
C PHE A 69 -0.67 2.66 -4.74
N ILE A 70 -0.18 2.49 -3.52
CA ILE A 70 0.18 1.18 -2.95
C ILE A 70 -0.65 1.00 -1.68
N THR A 71 -1.55 0.01 -1.70
CA THR A 71 -2.48 -0.24 -0.59
C THR A 71 -2.71 -1.74 -0.41
N ASP A 72 -3.46 -2.13 0.60
CA ASP A 72 -4.13 -3.42 0.60
C ASP A 72 -5.33 -3.43 -0.38
N ALA A 73 -6.00 -4.56 -0.51
CA ALA A 73 -7.18 -4.69 -1.38
C ALA A 73 -8.48 -4.39 -0.61
N CYS A 74 -8.53 -3.29 0.15
CA CYS A 74 -9.76 -2.77 0.70
C CYS A 74 -10.64 -2.22 -0.44
N MET A 75 -11.77 -2.87 -0.73
CA MET A 75 -12.62 -2.53 -1.88
C MET A 75 -13.04 -1.06 -1.87
N GLY A 76 -13.50 -0.54 -0.73
CA GLY A 76 -13.90 0.86 -0.62
C GLY A 76 -12.78 1.85 -0.93
N LEU A 77 -11.52 1.52 -0.59
CA LEU A 77 -10.36 2.33 -0.95
C LEU A 77 -10.06 2.25 -2.44
N VAL A 78 -10.00 1.04 -3.01
CA VAL A 78 -9.66 0.84 -4.43
C VAL A 78 -10.67 1.55 -5.35
N GLU A 79 -11.96 1.42 -5.08
CA GLU A 79 -13.02 2.12 -5.80
C GLU A 79 -12.86 3.64 -5.71
N SER A 80 -12.62 4.16 -4.50
CA SER A 80 -12.41 5.60 -4.29
C SER A 80 -11.17 6.12 -5.03
N LEU A 81 -10.09 5.32 -5.14
CA LEU A 81 -8.91 5.70 -5.92
C LEU A 81 -9.25 5.91 -7.40
N GLY A 82 -10.06 5.01 -7.99
CA GLY A 82 -10.53 5.15 -9.37
C GLY A 82 -11.38 6.39 -9.60
N GLU A 83 -12.19 6.79 -8.62
CA GLU A 83 -13.03 8.00 -8.69
C GLU A 83 -12.23 9.31 -8.58
N PHE A 84 -11.26 9.38 -7.67
CA PHE A 84 -10.53 10.62 -7.38
C PHE A 84 -9.24 10.80 -8.18
N TYR A 85 -8.60 9.70 -8.60
CA TYR A 85 -7.29 9.69 -9.29
C TYR A 85 -7.26 8.65 -10.42
N PRO A 86 -8.15 8.74 -11.43
CA PRO A 86 -8.30 7.73 -12.50
C PRO A 86 -7.01 7.54 -13.31
N GLU A 87 -6.13 8.54 -13.37
CA GLU A 87 -4.85 8.49 -14.06
C GLU A 87 -3.77 7.72 -13.30
N ALA A 88 -3.96 7.49 -12.00
CA ALA A 88 -2.99 6.82 -11.16
C ALA A 88 -3.14 5.29 -11.25
N LYS A 89 -2.01 4.59 -11.39
CA LYS A 89 -2.00 3.14 -11.28
C LYS A 89 -2.18 2.71 -9.83
N TRP A 90 -2.76 1.53 -9.63
CA TRP A 90 -2.87 0.89 -8.33
C TRP A 90 -1.99 -0.35 -8.25
N GLN A 91 -1.30 -0.52 -7.13
CA GLN A 91 -0.48 -1.67 -6.77
C GLN A 91 -1.02 -2.27 -5.47
N ARG A 92 -1.47 -3.51 -5.52
CA ARG A 92 -1.76 -4.25 -4.31
C ARG A 92 -0.48 -4.60 -3.56
N CYS A 93 -0.45 -4.36 -2.26
CA CYS A 93 0.69 -4.72 -1.41
C CYS A 93 0.94 -6.24 -1.44
N ILE A 94 2.14 -6.64 -1.89
CA ILE A 94 2.52 -8.07 -2.00
C ILE A 94 2.44 -8.77 -0.64
N VAL A 95 2.77 -8.11 0.46
CA VAL A 95 2.73 -8.71 1.80
C VAL A 95 1.29 -9.03 2.21
N HIS A 96 0.34 -8.12 1.96
CA HIS A 96 -1.08 -8.36 2.23
C HIS A 96 -1.64 -9.44 1.29
N PHE A 97 -1.23 -9.46 0.03
CA PHE A 97 -1.58 -10.55 -0.88
C PHE A 97 -1.09 -11.90 -0.37
N TYR A 98 0.17 -12.02 0.09
CA TYR A 98 0.68 -13.26 0.67
C TYR A 98 -0.13 -13.70 1.89
N ARG A 99 -0.42 -12.79 2.82
CA ARG A 99 -1.26 -13.08 3.99
C ARG A 99 -2.63 -13.60 3.57
N ASN A 100 -3.23 -13.00 2.53
CA ASN A 100 -4.53 -13.43 2.02
C ASN A 100 -4.47 -14.85 1.42
N VAL A 101 -3.46 -15.19 0.63
CA VAL A 101 -3.28 -16.54 0.08
C VAL A 101 -3.00 -17.54 1.22
N LEU A 102 -2.10 -17.22 2.14
CA LEU A 102 -1.70 -18.10 3.22
C LEU A 102 -2.81 -18.35 4.25
N SER A 103 -3.83 -17.47 4.35
CA SER A 103 -4.96 -17.65 5.27
C SER A 103 -5.80 -18.89 4.97
N VAL A 104 -5.71 -19.45 3.78
CA VAL A 104 -6.42 -20.67 3.34
C VAL A 104 -5.48 -21.88 3.17
N VAL A 105 -4.24 -21.76 3.64
CA VAL A 105 -3.21 -22.81 3.55
C VAL A 105 -3.01 -23.45 4.93
N PRO A 106 -3.03 -24.79 5.04
CA PRO A 106 -2.70 -25.48 6.29
C PRO A 106 -1.31 -25.09 6.82
N THR A 107 -1.17 -24.94 8.13
CA THR A 107 0.05 -24.47 8.79
C THR A 107 1.31 -25.20 8.33
N ARG A 108 1.23 -26.53 8.18
CA ARG A 108 2.35 -27.39 7.74
C ARG A 108 2.90 -27.05 6.35
N LEU A 109 2.08 -26.45 5.48
CA LEU A 109 2.45 -26.10 4.09
C LEU A 109 2.69 -24.60 3.88
N MET A 110 2.48 -23.76 4.91
CA MET A 110 2.60 -22.31 4.79
C MET A 110 4.00 -21.87 4.32
N LEU A 111 5.06 -22.50 4.82
CA LEU A 111 6.44 -22.15 4.46
C LEU A 111 6.72 -22.43 2.98
N ASP A 112 6.30 -23.60 2.50
CA ASP A 112 6.48 -24.00 1.11
C ASP A 112 5.70 -23.08 0.17
N VAL A 113 4.41 -22.82 0.49
CA VAL A 113 3.60 -21.89 -0.30
C VAL A 113 4.16 -20.46 -0.26
N ALA A 114 4.63 -19.98 0.89
CA ALA A 114 5.28 -18.68 0.99
C ALA A 114 6.53 -18.59 0.12
N THR A 115 7.32 -19.67 0.04
CA THR A 115 8.50 -19.74 -0.83
C THR A 115 8.10 -19.69 -2.30
N MET A 116 7.03 -20.40 -2.70
CA MET A 116 6.49 -20.34 -4.06
C MET A 116 6.01 -18.93 -4.41
N LEU A 117 5.27 -18.25 -3.52
CA LEU A 117 4.81 -16.88 -3.73
C LEU A 117 5.98 -15.88 -3.88
N LYS A 118 7.03 -16.04 -3.06
CA LYS A 118 8.24 -15.21 -3.19
C LYS A 118 8.94 -15.43 -4.53
N ALA A 119 8.97 -16.66 -5.05
CA ALA A 119 9.56 -16.99 -6.34
C ALA A 119 8.85 -16.31 -7.51
N ILE A 120 7.52 -16.11 -7.46
CA ILE A 120 6.78 -15.32 -8.45
C ILE A 120 7.33 -13.90 -8.52
N HIS A 121 7.42 -13.22 -7.37
CA HIS A 121 7.83 -11.81 -7.30
C HIS A 121 9.37 -11.61 -7.34
N ALA A 122 10.13 -12.68 -7.46
CA ALA A 122 11.57 -12.65 -7.74
C ALA A 122 11.88 -12.73 -9.25
N SER A 123 10.87 -12.89 -10.10
CA SER A 123 11.04 -12.94 -11.56
C SER A 123 11.54 -11.61 -12.11
N GLU A 124 12.30 -11.68 -13.21
CA GLU A 124 12.97 -10.50 -13.79
C GLU A 124 12.00 -9.56 -14.47
N ASP A 125 11.00 -10.11 -15.14
CA ASP A 125 9.99 -9.38 -15.90
C ASP A 125 8.56 -9.89 -15.62
N LEU A 126 7.59 -9.19 -16.19
CA LEU A 126 6.17 -9.49 -16.01
C LEU A 126 5.79 -10.84 -16.64
N GLY A 127 6.33 -11.18 -17.83
CA GLY A 127 6.02 -12.42 -18.52
C GLY A 127 6.44 -13.63 -17.69
N ALA A 128 7.70 -13.68 -17.28
CA ALA A 128 8.23 -14.71 -16.39
C ALA A 128 7.47 -14.82 -15.06
N ALA A 129 7.02 -13.69 -14.51
CA ALA A 129 6.20 -13.69 -13.28
C ALA A 129 4.82 -14.33 -13.51
N MET A 130 4.17 -14.05 -14.64
CA MET A 130 2.86 -14.60 -15.00
C MET A 130 2.95 -16.12 -15.25
N GLU A 131 3.93 -16.56 -16.03
CA GLU A 131 4.18 -17.99 -16.29
C GLU A 131 4.43 -18.76 -15.00
N LYS A 132 5.28 -18.23 -14.14
CA LYS A 132 5.58 -18.82 -12.84
C LYS A 132 4.35 -18.86 -11.93
N ALA A 133 3.50 -17.83 -11.95
CA ALA A 133 2.27 -17.81 -11.19
C ALA A 133 1.30 -18.93 -11.63
N GLU A 134 1.16 -19.15 -12.94
CA GLU A 134 0.32 -20.24 -13.46
C GLU A 134 0.89 -21.61 -13.13
N ALA A 135 2.20 -21.82 -13.27
CA ALA A 135 2.85 -23.07 -12.89
C ALA A 135 2.64 -23.38 -11.38
N ILE A 136 2.72 -22.36 -10.53
CA ILE A 136 2.45 -22.51 -9.09
C ILE A 136 0.97 -22.82 -8.84
N CYS A 137 0.03 -22.22 -9.55
CA CYS A 137 -1.38 -22.55 -9.44
C CYS A 137 -1.65 -24.03 -9.77
N ILE A 138 -1.01 -24.56 -10.81
CA ILE A 138 -1.10 -25.99 -11.18
C ILE A 138 -0.56 -26.86 -10.04
N LYS A 139 0.62 -26.53 -9.51
CA LYS A 139 1.24 -27.25 -8.38
C LYS A 139 0.37 -27.25 -7.15
N LEU A 140 -0.21 -26.10 -6.78
CA LEU A 140 -1.11 -26.00 -5.63
C LEU A 140 -2.39 -26.82 -5.79
N LYS A 141 -2.94 -26.91 -6.99
CA LYS A 141 -4.07 -27.80 -7.29
C LYS A 141 -3.70 -29.27 -7.09
N GLY A 142 -2.51 -29.70 -7.53
CA GLY A 142 -1.97 -31.04 -7.27
C GLY A 142 -1.81 -31.34 -5.78
N LEU A 143 -1.48 -30.33 -4.96
CA LEU A 143 -1.41 -30.42 -3.50
C LEU A 143 -2.80 -30.29 -2.81
N LYS A 144 -3.89 -30.30 -3.56
CA LYS A 144 -5.28 -30.12 -3.09
C LYS A 144 -5.56 -28.74 -2.44
N LEU A 145 -4.71 -27.74 -2.69
CA LEU A 145 -4.84 -26.37 -2.22
C LEU A 145 -5.60 -25.50 -3.24
N LYS A 146 -6.82 -25.91 -3.62
CA LYS A 146 -7.63 -25.27 -4.66
C LYS A 146 -7.95 -23.82 -4.37
N GLU A 147 -8.28 -23.47 -3.12
CA GLU A 147 -8.61 -22.11 -2.71
C GLU A 147 -7.39 -21.18 -2.78
N ALA A 148 -6.20 -21.64 -2.42
CA ALA A 148 -4.98 -20.86 -2.57
C ALA A 148 -4.67 -20.60 -4.05
N ALA A 149 -4.80 -21.61 -4.91
CA ALA A 149 -4.62 -21.47 -6.36
C ALA A 149 -5.65 -20.49 -6.98
N LYS A 150 -6.91 -20.52 -6.49
CA LYS A 150 -7.97 -19.60 -6.92
C LYS A 150 -7.61 -18.16 -6.57
N LYS A 151 -7.25 -17.89 -5.30
CA LYS A 151 -6.83 -16.55 -4.84
C LYS A 151 -5.65 -16.00 -5.65
N ILE A 152 -4.67 -16.83 -6.00
CA ILE A 152 -3.55 -16.41 -6.83
C ILE A 152 -4.06 -16.03 -8.22
N ARG A 153 -4.79 -16.91 -8.90
CA ARG A 153 -5.27 -16.69 -10.27
C ARG A 153 -6.13 -15.42 -10.40
N GLU A 154 -7.00 -15.16 -9.42
CA GLU A 154 -7.93 -14.03 -9.45
C GLU A 154 -7.26 -12.68 -9.18
N SER A 155 -6.17 -12.64 -8.41
CA SER A 155 -5.65 -11.36 -7.92
C SER A 155 -4.14 -11.15 -7.99
N ILE A 156 -3.37 -12.08 -8.57
CA ILE A 156 -1.93 -11.93 -8.71
C ILE A 156 -1.56 -10.72 -9.60
N GLY A 157 -2.33 -10.46 -10.65
CA GLY A 157 -2.11 -9.34 -11.57
C GLY A 157 -2.11 -7.98 -10.86
N GLU A 158 -2.94 -7.81 -9.82
CA GLU A 158 -2.99 -6.60 -9.01
C GLU A 158 -1.66 -6.30 -8.28
N THR A 159 -0.81 -7.31 -8.12
CA THR A 159 0.49 -7.22 -7.45
C THR A 159 1.64 -6.92 -8.40
N PHE A 160 1.41 -6.82 -9.70
CA PHE A 160 2.45 -6.69 -10.73
C PHE A 160 2.60 -5.28 -11.31
N THR A 161 1.80 -4.33 -10.88
CA THR A 161 1.84 -2.93 -11.36
C THR A 161 3.24 -2.31 -11.25
N TYR A 162 4.04 -2.73 -10.26
CA TYR A 162 5.40 -2.23 -10.05
C TYR A 162 6.34 -2.53 -11.22
N TYR A 163 6.06 -3.54 -12.08
CA TYR A 163 6.88 -3.82 -13.25
C TYR A 163 6.88 -2.68 -14.28
N ALA A 164 5.85 -1.84 -14.29
CA ALA A 164 5.77 -0.65 -15.14
C ALA A 164 6.70 0.50 -14.70
N PHE A 165 7.50 0.32 -13.64
CA PHE A 165 8.37 1.32 -13.05
C PHE A 165 9.84 0.88 -13.10
N PRO A 166 10.81 1.82 -13.00
CA PRO A 166 12.23 1.50 -13.02
C PRO A 166 12.61 0.38 -12.03
N ARG A 167 13.50 -0.50 -12.45
CA ARG A 167 13.87 -1.71 -11.71
C ARG A 167 14.32 -1.40 -10.26
N GLU A 168 15.08 -0.34 -10.08
CA GLU A 168 15.61 0.08 -8.78
C GLU A 168 14.51 0.55 -7.81
N HIS A 169 13.37 0.99 -8.34
CA HIS A 169 12.23 1.40 -7.53
C HIS A 169 11.37 0.23 -7.06
N ARG A 170 11.33 -0.88 -7.82
CA ARG A 170 10.38 -1.99 -7.64
C ARG A 170 10.35 -2.53 -6.22
N VAL A 171 11.50 -2.72 -5.58
CA VAL A 171 11.58 -3.24 -4.19
C VAL A 171 10.88 -2.30 -3.19
N ARG A 172 10.85 -0.99 -3.46
CA ARG A 172 10.30 0.03 -2.55
C ARG A 172 8.84 0.35 -2.79
N ILE A 173 8.30 0.00 -3.97
CA ILE A 173 6.93 0.33 -4.37
C ILE A 173 6.00 -0.89 -4.47
N ARG A 174 6.50 -2.09 -4.32
CA ARG A 174 5.70 -3.32 -4.37
C ARG A 174 5.03 -3.68 -3.04
N THR A 175 5.35 -2.97 -1.95
CA THR A 175 4.81 -3.23 -0.61
C THR A 175 4.43 -1.95 0.11
N ASN A 176 3.53 -2.05 1.09
CA ASN A 176 3.15 -0.94 1.97
C ASN A 176 4.05 -0.83 3.22
N ASN A 177 5.18 -1.54 3.26
CA ASN A 177 6.08 -1.63 4.42
C ASN A 177 6.55 -0.25 4.94
N ALA A 178 6.69 0.74 4.06
CA ALA A 178 7.10 2.09 4.45
C ALA A 178 6.09 2.73 5.39
N LEU A 179 4.79 2.56 5.13
CA LEU A 179 3.71 3.05 5.96
C LEU A 179 3.45 2.11 7.15
N GLU A 180 3.49 0.78 6.96
CA GLU A 180 3.30 -0.19 8.05
C GLU A 180 4.28 0.03 9.21
N ARG A 181 5.53 0.42 8.94
CA ARG A 181 6.51 0.75 9.99
C ARG A 181 6.08 1.96 10.80
N ILE A 182 5.56 2.99 10.17
CA ILE A 182 5.02 4.17 10.83
C ILE A 182 3.78 3.80 11.65
N MET A 183 2.86 3.04 11.06
CA MET A 183 1.65 2.59 11.76
C MET A 183 1.97 1.73 12.99
N ARG A 184 3.00 0.90 12.92
CA ARG A 184 3.51 0.13 14.07
C ARG A 184 4.03 1.03 15.18
N GLU A 185 4.75 2.08 14.82
CA GLU A 185 5.27 3.07 15.79
C GLU A 185 4.12 3.87 16.43
N ILE A 186 3.12 4.27 15.66
CA ILE A 186 1.91 4.90 16.18
C ILE A 186 1.21 3.96 17.16
N ARG A 187 0.95 2.69 16.77
CA ARG A 187 0.31 1.69 17.64
C ARG A 187 1.08 1.48 18.94
N ARG A 188 2.41 1.46 18.88
CA ARG A 188 3.24 1.31 20.08
C ARG A 188 3.02 2.44 21.07
N ARG A 189 2.84 3.67 20.60
CA ARG A 189 2.58 4.85 21.43
C ARG A 189 1.14 4.93 21.91
N THR A 190 0.19 4.62 21.06
CA THR A 190 -1.23 4.68 21.42
C THR A 190 -1.66 3.57 22.39
N ARG A 191 -0.99 2.41 22.38
CA ARG A 191 -1.24 1.35 23.36
C ARG A 191 -0.99 1.77 24.81
N VAL A 192 -0.05 2.68 25.06
CA VAL A 192 0.25 3.19 26.41
C VAL A 192 -0.92 4.04 26.94
N VAL A 193 -1.63 4.72 26.05
CA VAL A 193 -2.81 5.54 26.41
C VAL A 193 -4.02 4.66 26.72
N GLY A 194 -4.12 3.49 26.06
CA GLY A 194 -5.24 2.56 26.19
C GLY A 194 -6.46 3.01 25.40
N ALA A 195 -7.23 3.97 25.90
CA ALA A 195 -8.38 4.57 25.23
C ALA A 195 -8.30 6.09 25.27
N PHE A 196 -8.77 6.73 24.20
CA PHE A 196 -8.78 8.19 24.07
C PHE A 196 -10.16 8.74 24.51
N PRO A 197 -10.24 9.97 25.03
CA PRO A 197 -11.54 10.58 25.36
C PRO A 197 -12.39 10.81 24.11
N ASP A 198 -11.76 11.12 22.97
CA ASP A 198 -12.42 11.36 21.69
C ASP A 198 -11.48 11.06 20.51
N GLY A 199 -12.03 11.11 19.29
CA GLY A 199 -11.27 10.89 18.05
C GLY A 199 -10.24 11.98 17.78
N HIS A 200 -10.53 13.23 18.16
CA HIS A 200 -9.60 14.34 17.99
C HIS A 200 -8.32 14.16 18.81
N SER A 201 -8.44 13.76 20.07
CA SER A 201 -7.29 13.45 20.94
C SER A 201 -6.43 12.33 20.35
N ALA A 202 -7.05 11.27 19.79
CA ALA A 202 -6.36 10.20 19.09
C ALA A 202 -5.62 10.74 17.85
N LEU A 203 -6.31 11.58 17.06
CA LEU A 203 -5.75 12.21 15.86
C LEU A 203 -4.55 13.10 16.19
N MET A 204 -4.63 13.90 17.25
CA MET A 204 -3.56 14.81 17.69
C MET A 204 -2.30 14.06 18.09
N LEU A 205 -2.42 12.95 18.86
CA LEU A 205 -1.26 12.13 19.21
C LEU A 205 -0.63 11.48 17.97
N CYS A 206 -1.45 10.95 17.06
CA CYS A 206 -0.97 10.39 15.80
C CYS A 206 -0.27 11.45 14.94
N ALA A 207 -0.83 12.65 14.81
CA ALA A 207 -0.25 13.77 14.07
C ALA A 207 1.09 14.23 14.67
N ALA A 208 1.18 14.35 15.98
CA ALA A 208 2.44 14.70 16.68
C ALA A 208 3.52 13.65 16.40
N ARG A 209 3.16 12.36 16.44
CA ARG A 209 4.10 11.28 16.14
C ARG A 209 4.56 11.28 14.69
N LEU A 210 3.63 11.49 13.75
CA LEU A 210 3.96 11.62 12.32
C LEU A 210 4.89 12.80 12.06
N ARG A 211 4.64 13.95 12.67
CA ARG A 211 5.51 15.14 12.57
C ARG A 211 6.92 14.84 13.08
N HIS A 212 7.04 14.16 14.23
CA HIS A 212 8.33 13.73 14.76
C HIS A 212 9.06 12.81 13.76
N VAL A 213 8.38 11.79 13.19
CA VAL A 213 8.98 10.86 12.21
C VAL A 213 9.44 11.62 10.96
N ALA A 214 8.65 12.57 10.47
CA ALA A 214 8.99 13.38 9.30
C ALA A 214 10.27 14.22 9.50
N GLY A 215 10.55 14.65 10.75
CA GLY A 215 11.76 15.39 11.11
C GLY A 215 13.02 14.53 11.29
N THR A 216 12.91 13.20 11.25
CA THR A 216 14.06 12.28 11.35
C THR A 216 14.66 11.95 9.99
N GLN A 217 15.68 11.08 9.97
CA GLN A 217 16.24 10.52 8.73
C GLN A 217 15.17 9.91 7.80
N TRP A 218 13.99 9.55 8.32
CA TRP A 218 12.91 9.05 7.50
C TRP A 218 12.46 10.08 6.46
N GLY A 219 12.37 11.35 6.80
CA GLY A 219 11.96 12.43 5.88
C GLY A 219 13.12 13.08 5.12
N SER A 220 14.36 13.05 5.67
CA SER A 220 15.53 13.72 5.09
C SER A 220 16.39 12.81 4.19
N LYS A 221 16.28 11.49 4.31
CA LYS A 221 16.99 10.55 3.43
C LYS A 221 16.21 10.34 2.13
N ARG A 222 16.91 10.53 0.98
CA ARG A 222 16.34 10.23 -0.34
C ARG A 222 15.87 8.77 -0.39
N TYR A 223 14.62 8.56 -0.81
CA TYR A 223 14.00 7.24 -0.86
C TYR A 223 13.98 6.65 -2.26
N LEU A 224 13.72 7.46 -3.28
CA LEU A 224 13.74 7.05 -4.69
C LEU A 224 14.66 7.98 -5.50
N ASN A 225 15.35 7.43 -6.50
CA ASN A 225 16.05 8.24 -7.51
C ASN A 225 15.08 8.65 -8.61
N MET A 226 14.57 9.87 -8.55
CA MET A 226 13.54 10.35 -9.48
C MET A 226 14.06 10.62 -10.90
N ASN A 227 15.38 10.67 -11.13
CA ASN A 227 15.92 10.79 -12.48
C ASN A 227 15.53 9.57 -13.33
N LEU A 228 15.59 8.35 -12.77
CA LEU A 228 15.17 7.13 -13.45
C LEU A 228 13.72 7.19 -13.96
N MET A 229 12.84 7.92 -13.26
CA MET A 229 11.46 8.13 -13.73
C MET A 229 11.39 9.09 -14.89
N ARG A 230 12.20 10.16 -14.87
CA ARG A 230 12.27 11.15 -15.96
C ARG A 230 12.83 10.51 -17.21
N ASP A 231 13.91 9.72 -17.06
CA ASP A 231 14.54 8.98 -18.16
C ASP A 231 13.54 7.99 -18.80
N GLN A 232 12.79 7.27 -17.97
CA GLN A 232 11.74 6.36 -18.45
C GLN A 232 10.63 7.10 -19.21
N ASP A 233 10.23 8.30 -18.76
CA ASP A 233 9.20 9.08 -19.44
C ASP A 233 9.72 9.63 -20.79
N ILE A 234 10.98 10.08 -20.85
CA ILE A 234 11.62 10.53 -22.08
C ILE A 234 11.71 9.39 -23.09
N ASN A 235 12.20 8.21 -22.67
CA ASN A 235 12.33 7.06 -23.55
C ASN A 235 10.98 6.63 -24.14
N LYS A 236 9.92 6.59 -23.30
CA LYS A 236 8.58 6.29 -23.80
C LYS A 236 8.04 7.33 -24.77
N ALA A 237 8.34 8.60 -24.57
CA ALA A 237 7.93 9.64 -25.49
C ALA A 237 8.65 9.52 -26.85
N LEU A 238 9.93 9.14 -26.85
CA LEU A 238 10.70 8.86 -28.06
C LEU A 238 10.17 7.64 -28.82
N GLU A 239 9.94 6.52 -28.13
CA GLU A 239 9.33 5.31 -28.70
C GLU A 239 7.99 5.58 -29.37
N LEU A 240 7.14 6.42 -28.77
CA LEU A 240 5.84 6.81 -29.33
C LEU A 240 5.99 7.72 -30.56
N ALA A 241 7.02 8.60 -30.58
CA ALA A 241 7.29 9.47 -31.72
C ALA A 241 7.86 8.72 -32.92
N GLU A 242 8.63 7.64 -32.68
CA GLU A 242 9.18 6.78 -33.75
C GLU A 242 8.14 5.80 -34.32
N ALA A 243 7.04 5.54 -33.61
CA ALA A 243 5.97 4.66 -34.03
C ALA A 243 4.87 5.32 -34.90
N VAL A 244 4.96 6.64 -35.12
CA VAL A 244 4.07 7.49 -35.94
C VAL A 244 4.71 7.81 -37.27
#